data_89e1bbf5770f77e878f6ecf83a3c4139
#
_entry.id   89e1bbf5770f77e878f6ecf83a3c4139
#
_cell.length_a   1.000
_cell.length_b   1.000
_cell.length_c   1.000
_cell.angle_alpha   90.00
_cell.angle_beta   90.00
_cell.angle_gamma   90.00
#
_symmetry.space_group_name_H-M   'P 1'
#
loop_
_entity.id
_entity.type
_entity.pdbx_description
1 polymer ?
#
loop_
_entity_poly.entity_id
_entity_poly.type
_entity_poly.pdbx_seq_one_letter_code
_entity_poly.pdbx_strand_id
1 'polypeptide(L)'
;MVTGTHYPSGGDRGWEVAYHLHRWPIRNVDAHKMIVHKGEDLKGSDIPMEFEVFINLPEGDTPSVPSIQDIWEGADWNEKETWDLVGIDFEGHTNMHRVLNPHDSPVGFHPLQRQHKIRYHDFNEMYDDPQGFGRKPVDEGRIK
;
A
#
# COMPACT_ATOMS: atom_id res chain seq x y z
N MET A 1 -3.86 -3.84 8.02
CA MET A 1 -3.35 -3.39 6.71
C MET A 1 -3.03 -1.92 6.79
N VAL A 2 -1.92 -1.48 6.19
CA VAL A 2 -1.53 -0.07 6.09
C VAL A 2 -1.58 0.32 4.62
N THR A 3 -2.18 1.46 4.30
CA THR A 3 -2.33 1.94 2.92
C THR A 3 -2.03 3.43 2.88
N GLY A 4 -1.22 3.86 1.92
CA GLY A 4 -0.92 5.25 1.68
C GLY A 4 -1.61 5.79 0.43
N THR A 5 -1.98 7.06 0.46
CA THR A 5 -2.57 7.78 -0.67
C THR A 5 -1.93 9.14 -0.83
N HIS A 6 -1.67 9.54 -2.07
CA HIS A 6 -1.16 10.87 -2.42
C HIS A 6 -2.25 11.69 -3.09
N TYR A 7 -2.53 12.88 -2.53
CA TYR A 7 -3.50 13.86 -3.03
C TYR A 7 -2.78 15.12 -3.53
N PRO A 8 -2.19 15.13 -4.71
CA PRO A 8 -1.53 16.31 -5.22
C PRO A 8 -2.55 17.44 -5.38
N SER A 9 -2.23 18.61 -4.91
CA SER A 9 -3.11 19.78 -4.81
C SER A 9 -4.16 19.70 -3.70
N GLY A 10 -3.96 18.82 -2.71
CA GLY A 10 -4.86 18.65 -1.56
C GLY A 10 -4.68 19.66 -0.44
N GLY A 11 -3.70 20.56 -0.51
CA GLY A 11 -3.40 21.53 0.54
C GLY A 11 -3.03 20.87 1.87
N ASP A 12 -3.88 21.01 2.89
CA ASP A 12 -3.65 20.39 4.20
C ASP A 12 -3.75 18.86 4.20
N ARG A 13 -4.25 18.28 3.11
CA ARG A 13 -4.38 16.84 2.89
C ARG A 13 -3.58 16.42 1.67
N GLY A 14 -2.27 16.61 1.70
CA GLY A 14 -1.38 16.17 0.62
C GLY A 14 -1.21 14.66 0.59
N TRP A 15 -1.15 14.04 1.77
CA TRP A 15 -0.98 12.62 1.94
C TRP A 15 -1.92 12.06 3.01
N GLU A 16 -2.26 10.79 2.88
CA GLU A 16 -3.07 10.08 3.85
C GLU A 16 -2.50 8.68 4.09
N VAL A 17 -2.44 8.28 5.35
CA VAL A 17 -2.18 6.90 5.73
C VAL A 17 -3.43 6.34 6.40
N ALA A 18 -3.93 5.24 5.88
CA ALA A 18 -5.07 4.51 6.43
C ALA A 18 -4.60 3.22 7.08
N TYR A 19 -4.96 3.02 8.32
CA TYR A 19 -4.72 1.79 9.08
C TYR A 19 -6.03 1.05 9.24
N HIS A 20 -6.10 -0.16 8.69
CA HIS A 20 -7.24 -1.06 8.85
C HIS A 20 -6.91 -2.10 9.91
N LEU A 21 -7.57 -2.01 11.04
CA LEU A 21 -7.35 -2.86 12.21
C LEU A 21 -8.59 -3.73 12.43
N HIS A 22 -8.35 -5.03 12.61
CA HIS A 22 -9.42 -5.99 12.88
C HIS A 22 -9.21 -6.60 14.26
N ARG A 23 -10.24 -6.58 15.09
CA ARG A 23 -10.30 -7.41 16.27
C ARG A 23 -11.10 -8.66 15.95
N TRP A 24 -10.43 -9.77 15.92
CA TRP A 24 -11.04 -11.07 15.74
C TRP A 24 -11.05 -11.84 17.06
N PRO A 25 -12.20 -12.23 17.60
CA PRO A 25 -12.22 -13.01 18.83
C PRO A 25 -11.62 -14.38 18.57
N ILE A 26 -10.43 -14.62 19.11
CA ILE A 26 -9.80 -15.93 19.11
C ILE A 26 -10.40 -16.70 20.29
N ARG A 27 -11.46 -17.45 20.05
CA ARG A 27 -11.83 -18.51 20.96
C ARG A 27 -10.94 -19.72 20.67
N ASN A 28 -10.65 -20.52 21.71
CA ASN A 28 -10.11 -21.86 21.54
C ASN A 28 -11.15 -22.71 20.79
N VAL A 29 -11.12 -22.59 19.48
CA VAL A 29 -11.93 -23.39 18.60
C VAL A 29 -11.14 -24.66 18.36
N ASP A 30 -11.66 -25.81 18.75
CA ASP A 30 -11.14 -27.09 18.29
C ASP A 30 -10.89 -26.98 16.77
N ALA A 31 -9.65 -27.10 16.35
CA ALA A 31 -9.20 -26.86 14.98
C ALA A 31 -9.95 -27.68 13.91
N HIS A 32 -10.79 -28.59 14.33
CA HIS A 32 -11.58 -29.50 13.49
C HIS A 32 -13.05 -29.10 13.30
N LYS A 33 -13.52 -28.05 13.99
CA LYS A 33 -14.91 -27.59 13.87
C LYS A 33 -14.92 -26.18 13.30
N MET A 34 -15.28 -26.07 12.04
CA MET A 34 -15.69 -24.80 11.45
C MET A 34 -17.00 -24.39 12.10
N ILE A 35 -16.93 -23.64 13.20
CA ILE A 35 -18.12 -23.13 13.86
C ILE A 35 -18.53 -21.85 13.12
N VAL A 36 -19.57 -21.96 12.31
CA VAL A 36 -20.27 -20.79 11.78
C VAL A 36 -21.11 -20.22 12.93
N HIS A 37 -20.58 -19.19 13.59
CA HIS A 37 -21.35 -18.46 14.58
C HIS A 37 -22.44 -17.66 13.86
N LYS A 38 -23.68 -17.91 14.21
CA LYS A 38 -24.78 -16.98 13.92
C LYS A 38 -24.55 -15.74 14.79
N GLY A 39 -24.77 -14.55 14.23
CA GLY A 39 -24.50 -13.28 14.94
C GLY A 39 -25.22 -13.15 16.29
N GLU A 40 -26.28 -13.90 16.52
CA GLU A 40 -27.04 -13.97 17.77
C GLU A 40 -26.27 -14.61 18.94
N ASP A 41 -25.24 -15.42 18.63
CA ASP A 41 -24.45 -16.14 19.62
C ASP A 41 -23.23 -15.32 20.11
N LEU A 42 -22.96 -14.17 19.50
CA LEU A 42 -21.82 -13.33 19.81
C LEU A 42 -22.21 -12.21 20.79
N LYS A 43 -21.52 -12.10 21.90
CA LYS A 43 -21.78 -11.08 22.94
C LYS A 43 -20.50 -10.36 23.33
N GLY A 44 -20.59 -9.05 23.51
CA GLY A 44 -19.51 -8.22 24.06
C GLY A 44 -18.20 -8.33 23.29
N SER A 45 -17.14 -8.85 23.94
CA SER A 45 -15.80 -8.99 23.35
C SER A 45 -15.70 -10.01 22.20
N ASP A 46 -16.74 -10.82 22.01
CA ASP A 46 -16.75 -11.86 20.98
C ASP A 46 -17.26 -11.35 19.63
N ILE A 47 -17.73 -10.12 19.59
CA ILE A 47 -18.15 -9.48 18.33
C ILE A 47 -16.91 -9.06 17.55
N PRO A 48 -16.73 -9.51 16.29
CA PRO A 48 -15.70 -8.99 15.41
C PRO A 48 -15.86 -7.48 15.25
N MET A 49 -14.75 -6.75 15.30
CA MET A 49 -14.77 -5.30 15.10
C MET A 49 -13.70 -4.91 14.08
N GLU A 50 -14.04 -3.97 13.24
CA GLU A 50 -13.15 -3.33 12.31
C GLU A 50 -12.97 -1.85 12.69
N PHE A 51 -11.76 -1.37 12.63
CA PHE A 51 -11.40 0.02 12.91
C PHE A 51 -10.58 0.56 11.77
N GLU A 52 -10.92 1.75 11.33
CA GLU A 52 -10.12 2.49 10.37
C GLU A 52 -9.59 3.74 11.05
N VAL A 53 -8.28 3.94 10.97
CA VAL A 53 -7.61 5.13 11.48
C VAL A 53 -6.95 5.83 10.31
N PHE A 54 -7.27 7.10 10.11
CA PHE A 54 -6.70 7.92 9.05
C PHE A 54 -5.78 8.98 9.64
N ILE A 55 -4.57 9.08 9.09
CA ILE A 55 -3.63 10.14 9.39
C ILE A 55 -3.46 10.98 8.12
N ASN A 56 -3.85 12.25 8.20
CA ASN A 56 -3.64 13.20 7.11
C ASN A 56 -2.34 13.96 7.33
N LEU A 57 -1.52 14.05 6.30
CA LEU A 57 -0.29 14.81 6.28
C LEU A 57 -0.41 15.96 5.28
N PRO A 58 0.16 17.12 5.57
CA PRO A 58 0.17 18.26 4.66
C PRO A 58 0.95 17.91 3.38
N GLU A 59 0.70 18.65 2.33
CA GLU A 59 1.49 18.56 1.10
C GLU A 59 2.96 18.91 1.42
N GLY A 60 3.87 18.09 0.95
CA GLY A 60 5.30 18.22 1.18
C GLY A 60 6.08 17.10 0.50
N ASP A 61 7.39 17.29 0.41
CA ASP A 61 8.27 16.36 -0.33
C ASP A 61 8.63 15.10 0.47
N THR A 62 8.49 15.13 1.79
CA THR A 62 8.89 14.04 2.68
C THR A 62 7.80 13.73 3.72
N PRO A 63 6.69 13.13 3.29
CA PRO A 63 5.65 12.73 4.24
C PRO A 63 6.19 11.62 5.15
N SER A 64 5.99 11.77 6.46
CA SER A 64 6.47 10.80 7.44
C SER A 64 5.43 10.56 8.54
N VAL A 65 5.34 9.31 9.00
CA VAL A 65 4.51 8.88 10.14
C VAL A 65 5.32 7.92 11.02
N PRO A 66 5.02 7.83 12.32
CA PRO A 66 5.64 6.81 13.16
C PRO A 66 5.30 5.40 12.67
N SER A 67 6.30 4.51 12.67
CA SER A 67 6.08 3.08 12.41
C SER A 67 5.27 2.45 13.55
N ILE A 68 4.41 1.50 13.20
CA ILE A 68 3.67 0.67 14.16
C ILE A 68 4.21 -0.76 14.23
N GLN A 69 5.37 -1.01 13.65
CA GLN A 69 6.03 -2.31 13.60
C GLN A 69 6.23 -2.92 14.99
N ASP A 70 6.57 -2.10 15.99
CA ASP A 70 6.79 -2.55 17.39
C ASP A 70 5.50 -3.05 18.07
N ILE A 71 4.34 -2.63 17.58
CA ILE A 71 3.03 -3.02 18.11
C ILE A 71 2.48 -4.21 17.32
N TRP A 72 2.63 -4.17 16.00
CA TRP A 72 2.14 -5.20 15.08
C TRP A 72 3.24 -5.63 14.11
N GLU A 73 3.82 -6.77 14.34
CA GLU A 73 4.86 -7.36 13.48
C GLU A 73 4.41 -7.45 12.00
N GLY A 74 3.12 -7.73 11.76
CA GLY A 74 2.54 -7.75 10.43
C GLY A 74 2.50 -6.40 9.71
N ALA A 75 2.74 -5.30 10.41
CA ALA A 75 2.83 -3.97 9.80
C ALA A 75 4.12 -3.79 8.99
N ASP A 76 5.20 -4.51 9.32
CA ASP A 76 6.50 -4.43 8.65
C ASP A 76 6.38 -4.45 7.12
N TRP A 77 5.73 -5.45 6.60
CA TRP A 77 5.56 -5.60 5.15
C TRP A 77 4.65 -4.54 4.53
N ASN A 78 3.54 -4.21 5.20
CA ASN A 78 2.60 -3.20 4.70
C ASN A 78 3.21 -1.80 4.67
N GLU A 79 4.05 -1.45 5.65
CA GLU A 79 4.78 -0.19 5.69
C GLU A 79 5.81 -0.12 4.56
N LYS A 80 6.54 -1.20 4.30
CA LYS A 80 7.47 -1.32 3.16
C LYS A 80 6.76 -1.14 1.82
N GLU A 81 5.61 -1.78 1.63
CA GLU A 81 4.80 -1.62 0.42
C GLU A 81 4.34 -0.17 0.24
N THR A 82 3.84 0.45 1.31
CA THR A 82 3.38 1.83 1.28
C THR A 82 4.52 2.80 0.97
N TRP A 83 5.68 2.61 1.60
CA TRP A 83 6.86 3.40 1.29
C TRP A 83 7.33 3.17 -0.15
N ASP A 84 7.43 1.93 -0.59
CA ASP A 84 7.93 1.59 -1.91
C ASP A 84 7.05 2.14 -3.05
N LEU A 85 5.73 2.05 -2.90
CA LEU A 85 4.78 2.46 -3.93
C LEU A 85 4.40 3.94 -3.87
N VAL A 86 4.25 4.48 -2.67
CA VAL A 86 3.69 5.84 -2.45
C VAL A 86 4.75 6.82 -1.97
N GLY A 87 5.78 6.36 -1.23
CA GLY A 87 6.87 7.21 -0.75
C GLY A 87 6.58 7.92 0.57
N ILE A 88 5.68 7.38 1.39
CA ILE A 88 5.48 7.82 2.77
C ILE A 88 6.52 7.11 3.65
N ASP A 89 7.29 7.87 4.41
CA ASP A 89 8.31 7.34 5.30
C ASP A 89 7.72 6.91 6.65
N PHE A 90 8.31 5.87 7.26
CA PHE A 90 7.88 5.31 8.54
C PHE A 90 9.00 5.43 9.56
N GLU A 91 8.90 6.43 10.44
CA GLU A 91 9.91 6.71 11.45
C GLU A 91 10.02 5.55 12.46
N GLY A 92 11.25 5.08 12.67
CA GLY A 92 11.52 3.96 13.57
C GLY A 92 11.38 2.58 12.95
N HIS A 93 11.02 2.47 11.67
CA HIS A 93 11.02 1.20 10.98
C HIS A 93 12.45 0.65 10.84
N THR A 94 12.70 -0.59 11.28
CA THR A 94 14.05 -1.13 11.45
C THR A 94 14.73 -1.59 10.17
N ASN A 95 13.96 -1.91 9.11
CA ASN A 95 14.50 -2.52 7.88
C ASN A 95 13.74 -2.06 6.63
N MET A 96 13.71 -0.73 6.39
CA MET A 96 13.04 -0.18 5.22
C MET A 96 13.82 -0.49 3.94
N HIS A 97 13.18 -1.17 2.99
CA HIS A 97 13.73 -1.46 1.66
C HIS A 97 12.59 -1.74 0.67
N ARG A 98 12.88 -1.67 -0.63
CA ARG A 98 11.91 -1.97 -1.68
C ARG A 98 11.52 -3.44 -1.65
N VAL A 99 10.22 -3.69 -1.82
CA VAL A 99 9.64 -5.04 -1.80
C VAL A 99 8.87 -5.39 -3.09
N LEU A 100 8.33 -4.39 -3.77
CA LEU A 100 7.55 -4.56 -5.00
C LEU A 100 8.28 -4.00 -6.23
N ASN A 101 8.91 -2.84 -6.11
CA ASN A 101 9.72 -2.30 -7.18
C ASN A 101 11.12 -2.94 -7.19
N PRO A 102 11.79 -3.01 -8.35
CA PRO A 102 13.18 -3.44 -8.43
C PRO A 102 14.10 -2.64 -7.50
N HIS A 103 15.09 -3.31 -6.90
CA HIS A 103 16.02 -2.65 -5.95
C HIS A 103 16.88 -1.57 -6.60
N ASP A 104 17.10 -1.66 -7.91
CA ASP A 104 17.84 -0.70 -8.73
C ASP A 104 16.98 0.46 -9.25
N SER A 105 15.72 0.54 -8.81
CA SER A 105 14.84 1.67 -9.16
C SER A 105 15.44 2.99 -8.69
N PRO A 106 15.29 4.08 -9.47
CA PRO A 106 15.82 5.39 -9.10
C PRO A 106 15.38 5.84 -7.72
N VAL A 107 16.25 6.59 -7.03
CA VAL A 107 15.92 7.21 -5.75
C VAL A 107 14.72 8.16 -5.95
N GLY A 108 13.73 8.10 -5.05
CA GLY A 108 12.51 8.91 -5.15
C GLY A 108 11.49 8.39 -6.18
N PHE A 109 11.74 7.22 -6.78
CA PHE A 109 10.74 6.59 -7.63
C PHE A 109 9.70 5.84 -6.79
N HIS A 110 8.46 6.34 -6.81
CA HIS A 110 7.29 5.75 -6.15
C HIS A 110 6.14 5.78 -7.15
N PRO A 111 5.82 4.65 -7.78
CA PRO A 111 4.97 4.61 -8.99
C PRO A 111 3.52 5.04 -8.77
N LEU A 112 3.02 5.02 -7.54
CA LEU A 112 1.66 5.48 -7.23
C LEU A 112 1.58 6.98 -6.90
N GLN A 113 2.72 7.67 -6.88
CA GLN A 113 2.69 9.12 -6.86
C GLN A 113 2.19 9.67 -8.20
N ARG A 114 1.33 10.67 -8.15
CA ARG A 114 0.63 11.16 -9.33
C ARG A 114 1.51 11.81 -10.42
N GLN A 115 2.71 12.24 -10.07
CA GLN A 115 3.68 12.73 -11.05
C GLN A 115 4.23 11.62 -11.96
N HIS A 116 4.17 10.36 -11.53
CA HIS A 116 4.58 9.22 -12.34
C HIS A 116 3.44 8.81 -13.26
N LYS A 117 3.56 9.12 -14.55
CA LYS A 117 2.57 8.74 -15.55
C LYS A 117 2.63 7.25 -15.81
N ILE A 118 1.49 6.59 -15.75
CA ILE A 118 1.32 5.22 -16.24
C ILE A 118 1.49 5.26 -17.76
N ARG A 119 2.41 4.47 -18.30
CA ARG A 119 2.55 4.30 -19.74
C ARG A 119 1.37 3.48 -20.25
N TYR A 120 0.53 4.10 -21.07
CA TYR A 120 -0.43 3.35 -21.87
C TYR A 120 0.34 2.71 -23.03
N HIS A 121 0.41 1.39 -23.04
CA HIS A 121 0.76 0.65 -24.25
C HIS A 121 -0.53 0.41 -25.03
N ASP A 122 -0.57 0.83 -26.29
CA ASP A 122 -1.66 0.47 -27.17
C ASP A 122 -1.64 -1.05 -27.34
N PHE A 123 -2.81 -1.68 -27.25
CA PHE A 123 -2.94 -3.15 -27.30
C PHE A 123 -2.29 -3.73 -28.59
N ASN A 124 -2.33 -2.98 -29.69
CA ASN A 124 -1.69 -3.34 -30.95
C ASN A 124 -0.16 -3.37 -30.87
N GLU A 125 0.48 -2.53 -30.05
CA GLU A 125 1.94 -2.52 -29.88
C GLU A 125 2.44 -3.75 -29.12
N MET A 126 1.60 -4.37 -28.30
CA MET A 126 1.94 -5.60 -27.58
C MET A 126 1.96 -6.84 -28.49
N TYR A 127 1.16 -6.84 -29.55
CA TYR A 127 1.04 -7.97 -30.49
C TYR A 127 1.98 -7.88 -31.68
N ASP A 128 2.47 -6.70 -32.02
CA ASP A 128 3.38 -6.48 -33.17
C ASP A 128 4.86 -6.80 -32.85
N ASP A 129 5.15 -7.19 -31.62
CA ASP A 129 6.49 -7.66 -31.25
C ASP A 129 6.62 -9.17 -31.48
N PRO A 130 7.31 -9.61 -32.55
CA PRO A 130 7.45 -11.03 -32.89
C PRO A 130 8.20 -11.84 -31.83
N GLN A 131 8.80 -11.21 -30.83
CA GLN A 131 9.49 -11.87 -29.73
C GLN A 131 8.75 -11.76 -28.38
N GLY A 132 7.62 -11.04 -28.30
CA GLY A 132 6.76 -10.97 -27.12
C GLY A 132 7.34 -10.27 -25.89
N PHE A 133 8.62 -9.89 -25.91
CA PHE A 133 9.34 -9.26 -24.79
C PHE A 133 10.27 -8.12 -25.18
N GLY A 134 10.38 -7.80 -26.45
CA GLY A 134 11.16 -6.68 -26.94
C GLY A 134 10.42 -5.38 -26.66
N ARG A 135 10.74 -4.69 -25.57
CA ARG A 135 10.26 -3.34 -25.30
C ARG A 135 10.83 -2.42 -26.37
N LYS A 136 10.03 -2.04 -27.34
CA LYS A 136 10.43 -0.91 -28.20
C LYS A 136 10.69 0.31 -27.31
N PRO A 137 11.80 1.02 -27.49
CA PRO A 137 12.00 2.29 -26.81
C PRO A 137 10.78 3.16 -27.13
N VAL A 138 10.14 3.66 -26.09
CA VAL A 138 9.00 4.58 -26.25
C VAL A 138 9.52 5.80 -26.97
N ASP A 139 8.97 6.06 -28.13
CA ASP A 139 9.25 7.26 -28.91
C ASP A 139 8.93 8.49 -28.04
N GLU A 140 9.94 9.18 -27.54
CA GLU A 140 9.81 10.38 -26.70
C GLU A 140 8.98 11.48 -27.36
N GLY A 141 8.73 11.37 -28.67
CA GLY A 141 7.94 12.30 -29.46
C GLY A 141 6.41 12.19 -29.35
N ARG A 142 5.86 11.16 -28.69
CA ARG A 142 4.40 10.96 -28.58
C ARG A 142 3.77 11.46 -27.28
N ILE A 143 4.53 12.09 -26.43
CA ILE A 143 3.99 12.78 -25.24
C ILE A 143 3.74 14.23 -25.63
N LYS A 144 2.61 14.48 -26.26
CA LYS A 144 2.05 15.82 -26.39
C LYS A 144 0.81 15.92 -25.53
#